data_0f77ae7a9f2dd89a3c0b4cae1a1d71bd
#
_entry.id   0f77ae7a9f2dd89a3c0b4cae1a1d71bd
#
_cell.length_a   1.000
_cell.length_b   1.000
_cell.length_c   1.000
_cell.angle_alpha   90.00
_cell.angle_beta   90.00
_cell.angle_gamma   90.00
#
_symmetry.space_group_name_H-M   'P 1'
#
loop_
_entity.id
_entity.type
_entity.pdbx_description
1 polymer ?
#
loop_
_entity_poly.entity_id
_entity_poly.type
_entity_poly.pdbx_seq_one_letter_code
_entity_poly.pdbx_strand_id
1 'polypeptide(L)'
;VDVMGTINGDITSRGKVAINGTVTGNVSGAEIYVNTKRLEGSLDSEGTVQISEGTVIIGNVTGTSAYIAGAVKGTIDVQGAVVLEEGAVVKGDVIAESLQINQGAVLDGSCSLDYTDVDIDKFFA
;
A
#
# COMPACT_ATOMS: atom_id res chain seq x y z
N VAL A 1 -6.59 15.87 5.66
CA VAL A 1 -7.59 15.21 6.48
C VAL A 1 -6.91 14.29 7.47
N ASP A 2 -7.18 14.49 8.74
CA ASP A 2 -6.67 13.63 9.81
C ASP A 2 -7.82 12.77 10.32
N VAL A 3 -7.61 11.47 10.32
CA VAL A 3 -8.61 10.54 10.80
C VAL A 3 -8.18 10.00 12.16
N MET A 4 -8.97 10.29 13.17
CA MET A 4 -8.78 9.76 14.52
C MET A 4 -10.08 9.11 14.94
N GLY A 5 -10.00 7.91 15.48
CA GLY A 5 -11.19 7.17 15.87
C GLY A 5 -11.63 6.20 14.79
N THR A 6 -12.89 5.82 14.79
CA THR A 6 -13.41 4.81 13.87
C THR A 6 -14.31 5.46 12.83
N ILE A 7 -14.04 5.17 11.56
CA ILE A 7 -14.85 5.67 10.45
C ILE A 7 -15.36 4.49 9.65
N ASN A 8 -16.67 4.48 9.43
CA ASN A 8 -17.31 3.53 8.53
C ASN A 8 -17.86 4.32 7.35
N GLY A 9 -17.27 4.13 6.18
CA GLY A 9 -17.69 4.83 4.97
C GLY A 9 -16.48 5.32 4.20
N ASP A 10 -16.75 6.12 3.18
CA ASP A 10 -15.72 6.58 2.26
C ASP A 10 -15.10 7.89 2.71
N ILE A 11 -13.81 8.01 2.50
CA ILE A 11 -13.08 9.24 2.75
C ILE A 11 -12.54 9.74 1.41
N THR A 12 -12.86 10.98 1.08
CA THR A 12 -12.39 11.59 -0.15
C THR A 12 -11.74 12.93 0.17
N SER A 13 -10.54 13.13 -0.33
CA SER A 13 -9.80 14.37 -0.12
C SER A 13 -8.99 14.70 -1.36
N ARG A 14 -8.80 15.97 -1.62
CA ARG A 14 -7.94 16.42 -2.72
C ARG A 14 -6.50 16.64 -2.28
N GLY A 15 -6.25 16.51 -1.00
CA GLY A 15 -4.92 16.67 -0.45
C GLY A 15 -4.47 15.44 0.30
N LYS A 16 -3.74 15.66 1.35
CA LYS A 16 -3.15 14.61 2.15
C LYS A 16 -4.16 14.01 3.12
N VAL A 17 -4.19 12.71 3.19
CA VAL A 17 -5.02 11.99 4.16
C VAL A 17 -4.10 11.28 5.14
N ALA A 18 -4.26 11.57 6.42
CA ALA A 18 -3.52 10.89 7.49
C ALA A 18 -4.51 10.07 8.30
N ILE A 19 -4.27 8.77 8.37
CA ILE A 19 -5.17 7.85 9.06
C ILE A 19 -4.48 7.35 10.32
N ASN A 20 -5.03 7.77 11.47
CA ASN A 20 -4.53 7.35 12.77
C ASN A 20 -5.53 6.50 13.54
N GLY A 21 -6.71 6.29 12.97
CA GLY A 21 -7.75 5.47 13.58
C GLY A 21 -8.11 4.29 12.70
N THR A 22 -9.24 3.68 12.98
CA THR A 22 -9.73 2.54 12.21
C THR A 22 -10.67 3.02 11.12
N VAL A 23 -10.44 2.58 9.89
CA VAL A 23 -11.29 2.94 8.76
C VAL A 23 -11.82 1.67 8.11
N THR A 24 -13.11 1.67 7.87
CA THR A 24 -13.77 0.62 7.09
C THR A 24 -14.46 1.30 5.93
N GLY A 25 -13.98 1.07 4.71
CA GLY A 25 -14.49 1.70 3.51
C GLY A 25 -13.36 2.13 2.59
N ASN A 26 -13.66 2.98 1.64
CA ASN A 26 -12.70 3.43 0.64
C ASN A 26 -12.09 4.76 1.03
N VAL A 27 -10.79 4.91 0.78
CA VAL A 27 -10.08 6.15 1.05
C VAL A 27 -9.48 6.64 -0.25
N SER A 28 -9.77 7.89 -0.60
CA SER A 28 -9.23 8.53 -1.79
C SER A 28 -8.56 9.85 -1.43
N GLY A 29 -7.38 10.09 -1.96
CA GLY A 29 -6.67 11.34 -1.70
C GLY A 29 -5.48 11.50 -2.61
N ALA A 30 -4.84 12.66 -2.54
CA ALA A 30 -3.63 12.90 -3.31
C ALA A 30 -2.45 12.15 -2.69
N GLU A 31 -2.36 12.17 -1.37
CA GLU A 31 -1.36 11.41 -0.63
C GLU A 31 -2.05 10.76 0.55
N ILE A 32 -1.72 9.51 0.83
CA ILE A 32 -2.32 8.77 1.92
C ILE A 32 -1.22 8.26 2.83
N TYR A 33 -1.34 8.61 4.13
CA TYR A 33 -0.45 8.10 5.17
C TYR A 33 -1.30 7.28 6.13
N VAL A 34 -0.96 6.03 6.27
CA VAL A 34 -1.68 5.12 7.14
C VAL A 34 -0.81 4.76 8.34
N ASN A 35 -1.28 5.11 9.52
CA ASN A 35 -0.60 4.81 10.76
C ASN A 35 -1.64 4.30 11.76
N THR A 36 -2.18 3.14 11.49
CA THR A 36 -3.24 2.54 12.29
C THR A 36 -2.99 1.05 12.42
N LYS A 37 -3.70 0.42 13.32
CA LYS A 37 -3.56 -1.02 13.51
C LYS A 37 -4.25 -1.80 12.40
N ARG A 38 -5.35 -1.29 11.88
CA ARG A 38 -6.11 -2.02 10.87
C ARG A 38 -6.91 -1.08 10.00
N LEU A 39 -6.91 -1.37 8.71
CA LEU A 39 -7.74 -0.65 7.74
C LEU A 39 -8.35 -1.68 6.81
N GLU A 40 -9.67 -1.62 6.66
CA GLU A 40 -10.39 -2.50 5.75
C GLU A 40 -11.01 -1.66 4.64
N GLY A 41 -10.77 -2.07 3.38
CA GLY A 41 -11.30 -1.39 2.22
C GLY A 41 -10.21 -1.04 1.23
N SER A 42 -10.49 -0.09 0.36
CA SER A 42 -9.57 0.26 -0.72
C SER A 42 -8.90 1.61 -0.44
N LEU A 43 -7.63 1.69 -0.80
CA LEU A 43 -6.90 2.95 -0.80
C LEU A 43 -6.64 3.37 -2.24
N ASP A 44 -7.04 4.59 -2.57
CA ASP A 44 -6.87 5.13 -3.90
C ASP A 44 -6.17 6.49 -3.78
N SER A 45 -4.91 6.54 -4.14
CA SER A 45 -4.12 7.75 -4.05
C SER A 45 -3.65 8.19 -5.44
N GLU A 46 -3.70 9.48 -5.69
CA GLU A 46 -3.14 10.01 -6.93
C GLU A 46 -1.61 10.12 -6.85
N GLY A 47 -1.08 10.15 -5.66
CA GLY A 47 0.35 10.23 -5.42
C GLY A 47 0.88 9.05 -4.62
N THR A 48 1.45 9.34 -3.47
CA THR A 48 2.14 8.35 -2.66
C THR A 48 1.23 7.76 -1.59
N VAL A 49 1.33 6.46 -1.40
CA VAL A 49 0.72 5.77 -0.26
C VAL A 49 1.84 5.33 0.67
N GLN A 50 1.76 5.72 1.94
CA GLN A 50 2.70 5.27 2.96
C GLN A 50 1.98 4.49 4.04
N ILE A 51 2.47 3.30 4.31
CA ILE A 51 1.91 2.41 5.31
C ILE A 51 2.96 2.18 6.38
N SER A 52 2.66 2.61 7.61
CA SER A 52 3.60 2.54 8.72
C SER A 52 3.73 1.13 9.27
N GLU A 53 4.75 0.92 10.07
CA GLU A 53 4.96 -0.37 10.74
C GLU A 53 3.78 -0.72 11.63
N GLY A 54 3.45 -1.99 11.66
CA GLY A 54 2.37 -2.48 12.50
C GLY A 54 0.98 -2.27 11.93
N THR A 55 0.87 -1.69 10.75
CA THR A 55 -0.42 -1.46 10.11
C THR A 55 -0.81 -2.68 9.29
N VAL A 56 -2.07 -3.05 9.37
CA VAL A 56 -2.63 -4.13 8.56
C VAL A 56 -3.70 -3.54 7.65
N ILE A 57 -3.55 -3.77 6.36
CA ILE A 57 -4.52 -3.31 5.36
C ILE A 57 -5.11 -4.53 4.69
N ILE A 58 -6.42 -4.56 4.64
CA ILE A 58 -7.16 -5.63 3.98
C ILE A 58 -7.98 -4.98 2.86
N GLY A 59 -7.58 -5.27 1.61
CA GLY A 59 -8.25 -4.71 0.44
C GLY A 59 -7.26 -4.30 -0.61
N ASN A 60 -7.66 -3.37 -1.47
CA ASN A 60 -6.85 -2.95 -2.61
C ASN A 60 -6.14 -1.64 -2.31
N VAL A 61 -4.92 -1.52 -2.82
CA VAL A 61 -4.15 -0.29 -2.74
C VAL A 61 -3.82 0.16 -4.15
N THR A 62 -4.20 1.38 -4.48
CA THR A 62 -3.96 1.96 -5.81
C THR A 62 -3.27 3.30 -5.63
N GLY A 63 -2.25 3.55 -6.43
CA GLY A 63 -1.54 4.83 -6.35
C GLY A 63 -0.46 4.94 -7.40
N THR A 64 0.28 6.03 -7.32
CA THR A 64 1.45 6.22 -8.18
C THR A 64 2.69 5.59 -7.57
N SER A 65 2.86 5.71 -6.27
CA SER A 65 3.97 5.10 -5.55
C SER A 65 3.46 4.58 -4.21
N ALA A 66 4.06 3.51 -3.74
CA ALA A 66 3.68 2.94 -2.45
C ALA A 66 4.92 2.60 -1.63
N TYR A 67 4.91 3.01 -0.36
CA TYR A 67 5.92 2.63 0.62
C TYR A 67 5.22 1.83 1.69
N ILE A 68 5.57 0.58 1.81
CA ILE A 68 4.87 -0.34 2.70
C ILE A 68 5.84 -0.84 3.75
N ALA A 69 5.55 -0.53 5.01
CA ALA A 69 6.30 -1.04 6.16
C ALA A 69 5.46 -1.97 7.02
N GLY A 70 4.17 -2.08 6.72
CA GLY A 70 3.26 -2.93 7.47
C GLY A 70 2.82 -4.12 6.64
N ALA A 71 1.66 -4.69 6.98
CA ALA A 71 1.11 -5.85 6.29
C ALA A 71 -0.04 -5.43 5.39
N VAL A 72 -0.07 -5.97 4.18
CA VAL A 72 -1.14 -5.71 3.21
C VAL A 72 -1.66 -7.04 2.70
N LYS A 73 -2.96 -7.19 2.76
CA LYS A 73 -3.63 -8.37 2.19
C LYS A 73 -4.57 -7.90 1.08
N GLY A 74 -4.31 -8.33 -0.13
CA GLY A 74 -5.12 -7.96 -1.29
C GLY A 74 -4.27 -7.56 -2.46
N THR A 75 -4.81 -6.72 -3.32
CA THR A 75 -4.12 -6.31 -4.54
C THR A 75 -3.50 -4.93 -4.37
N ILE A 76 -2.26 -4.81 -4.78
CA ILE A 76 -1.57 -3.52 -4.85
C ILE A 76 -1.37 -3.20 -6.32
N ASP A 77 -1.98 -2.10 -6.77
CA ASP A 77 -1.90 -1.66 -8.16
C ASP A 77 -1.30 -0.26 -8.17
N VAL A 78 -0.02 -0.18 -8.49
CA VAL A 78 0.73 1.08 -8.44
C VAL A 78 1.33 1.32 -9.81
N GLN A 79 1.16 2.54 -10.32
CA GLN A 79 1.65 2.89 -11.65
C GLN A 79 3.16 3.10 -11.68
N GLY A 80 3.75 3.42 -10.56
CA GLY A 80 5.19 3.65 -10.44
C GLY A 80 5.87 2.58 -9.60
N ALA A 81 6.58 3.00 -8.57
CA ALA A 81 7.40 2.11 -7.76
C ALA A 81 6.69 1.69 -6.48
N VAL A 82 6.88 0.44 -6.12
CA VAL A 82 6.49 -0.09 -4.80
C VAL A 82 7.75 -0.41 -4.03
N VAL A 83 7.85 0.11 -2.82
CA VAL A 83 8.97 -0.18 -1.93
C VAL A 83 8.44 -0.92 -0.72
N LEU A 84 8.92 -2.14 -0.53
CA LEU A 84 8.62 -2.93 0.65
C LEU A 84 9.77 -2.77 1.62
N GLU A 85 9.51 -2.09 2.72
CA GLU A 85 10.53 -1.82 3.71
C GLU A 85 10.72 -3.00 4.65
N GLU A 86 11.74 -2.90 5.51
CA GLU A 86 12.02 -3.94 6.48
C GLU A 86 10.79 -4.21 7.33
N GLY A 87 10.42 -5.47 7.45
CA GLY A 87 9.26 -5.88 8.21
C GLY A 87 7.94 -5.84 7.45
N ALA A 88 7.94 -5.41 6.20
CA ALA A 88 6.73 -5.40 5.40
C ALA A 88 6.33 -6.83 5.01
N VAL A 89 5.03 -7.08 5.01
CA VAL A 89 4.47 -8.37 4.57
C VAL A 89 3.33 -8.08 3.61
N VAL A 90 3.42 -8.63 2.42
CA VAL A 90 2.36 -8.46 1.42
C VAL A 90 1.86 -9.84 1.05
N LYS A 91 0.55 -10.02 1.17
CA LYS A 91 -0.11 -11.25 0.74
C LYS A 91 -1.13 -10.89 -0.32
N GLY A 92 -0.92 -11.41 -1.53
CA GLY A 92 -1.81 -11.15 -2.65
C GLY A 92 -1.01 -10.75 -3.87
N ASP A 93 -1.64 -9.99 -4.74
CA ASP A 93 -1.05 -9.62 -6.02
C ASP A 93 -0.49 -8.20 -5.97
N VAL A 94 0.66 -8.02 -6.56
CA VAL A 94 1.28 -6.71 -6.70
C VAL A 94 1.47 -6.43 -8.18
N ILE A 95 0.96 -5.30 -8.64
CA ILE A 95 1.12 -4.82 -10.00
C ILE A 95 1.79 -3.46 -9.92
N ALA A 96 2.99 -3.35 -10.49
CA ALA A 96 3.75 -2.11 -10.40
C ALA A 96 4.68 -1.98 -11.59
N GLU A 97 5.13 -0.76 -11.82
CA GLU A 97 6.17 -0.51 -12.82
C GLU A 97 7.52 -1.02 -12.33
N SER A 98 7.82 -0.81 -11.07
CA SER A 98 9.02 -1.34 -10.45
C SER A 98 8.74 -1.73 -9.02
N LEU A 99 9.53 -2.66 -8.51
CA LEU A 99 9.35 -3.19 -7.17
C LEU A 99 10.70 -3.26 -6.48
N GLN A 100 10.79 -2.70 -5.30
CA GLN A 100 11.96 -2.81 -4.45
C GLN A 100 11.56 -3.54 -3.18
N ILE A 101 12.29 -4.61 -2.88
CA ILE A 101 12.07 -5.39 -1.68
C ILE A 101 13.31 -5.26 -0.81
N ASN A 102 13.17 -4.64 0.35
CA ASN A 102 14.26 -4.49 1.28
C ASN A 102 14.42 -5.75 2.12
N GLN A 103 15.57 -5.88 2.74
CA GLN A 103 15.87 -7.04 3.57
C GLN A 103 14.85 -7.14 4.71
N GLY A 104 14.30 -8.33 4.90
CA GLY A 104 13.30 -8.56 5.93
C GLY A 104 11.87 -8.43 5.47
N ALA A 105 11.64 -7.95 4.25
CA ALA A 105 10.31 -7.87 3.70
C ALA A 105 9.88 -9.23 3.13
N VAL A 106 8.58 -9.49 3.16
CA VAL A 106 8.01 -10.74 2.67
C VAL A 106 6.93 -10.44 1.65
N LEU A 107 7.00 -11.08 0.50
CA LEU A 107 5.95 -11.04 -0.50
C LEU A 107 5.45 -12.45 -0.73
N ASP A 108 4.17 -12.66 -0.41
CA ASP A 108 3.52 -13.96 -0.56
C ASP A 108 2.37 -13.81 -1.53
N GLY A 109 2.57 -14.25 -2.75
CA GLY A 109 1.57 -14.12 -3.81
C GLY A 109 2.23 -13.88 -5.13
N SER A 110 1.54 -13.16 -5.99
CA SER A 110 2.00 -12.87 -7.35
C SER A 110 2.51 -11.45 -7.47
N CYS A 111 3.55 -11.29 -8.25
CA CYS A 111 4.07 -9.97 -8.58
C CYS A 111 4.07 -9.82 -10.09
N SER A 112 3.35 -8.80 -10.57
CA SER A 112 3.31 -8.48 -11.99
C SER A 112 3.89 -7.10 -12.21
N LEU A 113 4.85 -7.01 -13.11
CA LEU A 113 5.47 -5.74 -13.46
C LEU A 113 5.03 -5.38 -14.87
N ASP A 114 4.63 -4.12 -15.03
CA ASP A 114 4.12 -3.65 -16.32
C ASP A 114 5.22 -3.57 -17.39
N TYR A 115 6.47 -3.55 -16.97
CA TYR A 115 7.59 -3.52 -17.89
C TYR A 115 8.16 -4.89 -18.09
N THR A 116 8.35 -5.23 -19.36
CA THR A 116 8.78 -6.56 -19.74
C THR A 116 10.27 -6.79 -19.57
N ASP A 117 11.05 -5.74 -19.42
CA ASP A 117 12.49 -5.89 -19.29
C ASP A 117 12.98 -5.76 -17.87
N VAL A 118 12.09 -5.92 -16.92
CA VAL A 118 12.49 -6.03 -15.51
C VAL A 118 12.96 -7.45 -15.26
N ASP A 119 14.13 -7.55 -14.69
CA ASP A 119 14.70 -8.84 -14.36
C ASP A 119 14.25 -9.26 -12.98
N ILE A 120 13.19 -10.05 -12.94
CA ILE A 120 12.61 -10.51 -11.67
C ILE A 120 13.59 -11.38 -10.90
N ASP A 121 14.48 -12.05 -11.59
CA ASP A 121 15.47 -12.93 -10.96
C ASP A 121 16.40 -12.14 -10.02
N LYS A 122 16.57 -10.86 -10.26
CA LYS A 122 17.40 -10.03 -9.38
C LYS A 122 16.80 -9.85 -8.01
N PHE A 123 15.49 -9.96 -7.89
CA PHE A 123 14.83 -9.80 -6.60
C PHE A 123 14.83 -11.06 -5.76
N PHE A 124 15.00 -12.21 -6.42
CA PHE A 124 14.91 -13.51 -5.75
C PHE A 124 16.22 -14.30 -5.77
N ALA A 125 17.21 -13.75 -6.40
CA ALA A 125 18.50 -14.43 -6.53
C ALA A 125 19.39 -14.27 -5.30
#